data_5f4c075826f15e72053d36cfec6bfabc
#
_entry.id   5f4c075826f15e72053d36cfec6bfabc
#
_cell.length_a   1.000
_cell.length_b   1.000
_cell.length_c   1.000
_cell.angle_alpha   90.00
_cell.angle_beta   90.00
_cell.angle_gamma   90.00
#
_symmetry.space_group_name_H-M   'P 1'
#
loop_
_entity.id
_entity.type
_entity.pdbx_description
1 polymer ?
#
loop_
_entity_poly.entity_id
_entity_poly.type
_entity_poly.pdbx_seq_one_letter_code
_entity_poly.pdbx_strand_id
1 'polypeptide(L)' 'MSLDWQKIMNDFMNTLMNFFTSAILPMMMMMMFMRMMIGMIQGMGRAFSGAAYY' A
#
# COMPACT_ATOMS: atom_id res chain seq x y z
N MET A 1 25.03 2.36 35.47
CA MET A 1 23.80 1.92 34.80
C MET A 1 24.16 1.17 33.54
N SER A 2 23.73 -0.06 33.43
CA SER A 2 23.90 -0.83 32.20
C SER A 2 22.73 -0.55 31.26
N LEU A 3 23.05 -0.20 30.05
CA LEU A 3 22.06 -0.04 28.99
C LEU A 3 21.57 -1.42 28.54
N ASP A 4 20.24 -1.59 28.51
CA ASP A 4 19.65 -2.81 28.00
C ASP A 4 19.43 -2.66 26.50
N TRP A 5 20.44 -3.02 25.72
CA TRP A 5 20.40 -2.92 24.28
C TRP A 5 19.30 -3.78 23.66
N GLN A 6 18.99 -4.89 24.30
CA GLN A 6 17.95 -5.79 23.80
C GLN A 6 16.57 -5.13 23.91
N LYS A 7 16.31 -4.44 25.02
CA LYS A 7 15.05 -3.72 25.20
C LYS A 7 14.93 -2.56 24.24
N ILE A 8 16.03 -1.80 24.07
CA ILE A 8 16.07 -0.67 23.13
C ILE A 8 15.79 -1.17 21.71
N MET A 9 16.42 -2.27 21.32
CA MET A 9 16.23 -2.85 20.00
C MET A 9 14.79 -3.34 19.80
N ASN A 10 14.22 -4.00 20.80
CA ASN A 10 12.84 -4.47 20.74
C ASN A 10 11.86 -3.32 20.62
N ASP A 11 12.07 -2.26 21.40
CA ASP A 11 11.22 -1.07 21.34
C ASP A 11 11.32 -0.40 19.97
N PHE A 12 12.53 -0.31 19.43
CA PHE A 12 12.77 0.24 18.12
C PHE A 12 12.06 -0.58 17.03
N MET A 13 12.22 -1.90 17.08
CA MET A 13 11.57 -2.79 16.13
C MET A 13 10.05 -2.71 16.21
N ASN A 14 9.51 -2.66 17.43
CA ASN A 14 8.06 -2.52 17.62
C ASN A 14 7.55 -1.20 17.05
N THR A 15 8.29 -0.13 17.27
CA THR A 15 7.94 1.19 16.71
C THR A 15 7.97 1.17 15.19
N LEU A 16 8.99 0.56 14.60
CA LEU A 16 9.09 0.40 13.15
C LEU A 16 7.93 -0.42 12.59
N MET A 17 7.61 -1.54 13.23
CA MET A 17 6.51 -2.39 12.79
C MET A 17 5.17 -1.68 12.91
N ASN A 18 4.96 -0.95 13.99
CA ASN A 18 3.73 -0.16 14.14
C ASN A 18 3.61 0.91 13.07
N PHE A 19 4.70 1.60 12.78
CA PHE A 19 4.73 2.60 11.72
C PHE A 19 4.44 1.97 10.37
N PHE A 20 5.06 0.84 10.09
CA PHE A 20 4.84 0.13 8.84
C PHE A 20 3.38 -0.29 8.67
N THR A 21 2.80 -0.94 9.69
CA THR A 21 1.43 -1.44 9.60
C THR A 21 0.39 -0.35 9.62
N SER A 22 0.64 0.77 10.32
CA SER A 22 -0.36 1.84 10.46
C SER A 22 -0.27 2.89 9.37
N ALA A 23 0.90 3.09 8.77
CA ALA A 23 1.10 4.16 7.80
C ALA A 23 1.51 3.64 6.42
N ILE A 24 2.52 2.78 6.35
CA ILE A 24 3.08 2.35 5.06
C ILE A 24 2.19 1.32 4.39
N LEU A 25 1.75 0.32 5.13
CA LEU A 25 0.94 -0.75 4.56
C LEU A 25 -0.40 -0.23 4.01
N PRO A 26 -1.17 0.58 4.75
CA PRO A 26 -2.39 1.15 4.18
C PRO A 26 -2.13 2.01 2.94
N MET A 27 -1.03 2.76 2.92
CA MET A 27 -0.68 3.57 1.76
C MET A 27 -0.40 2.70 0.54
N MET A 28 0.32 1.61 0.72
CA MET A 28 0.59 0.65 -0.35
C MET A 28 -0.70 0.02 -0.86
N MET A 29 -1.60 -0.35 0.04
CA MET A 29 -2.89 -0.91 -0.32
C MET A 29 -3.73 0.07 -1.11
N MET A 30 -3.73 1.34 -0.72
CA MET A 30 -4.43 2.39 -1.47
C MET A 30 -3.85 2.55 -2.87
N MET A 31 -2.53 2.53 -3.00
CA MET A 31 -1.88 2.63 -4.31
C MET A 31 -2.24 1.46 -5.20
N MET A 32 -2.25 0.25 -4.66
CA MET A 32 -2.66 -0.94 -5.40
C MET A 32 -4.12 -0.84 -5.84
N PHE A 33 -4.99 -0.40 -4.94
CA PHE A 33 -6.40 -0.22 -5.24
C PHE A 33 -6.61 0.81 -6.36
N MET A 34 -5.93 1.94 -6.28
CA MET A 34 -5.99 2.96 -7.32
C MET A 34 -5.50 2.44 -8.67
N ARG A 35 -4.44 1.64 -8.67
CA ARG A 35 -3.94 1.02 -9.89
C ARG A 35 -4.98 0.08 -10.51
N MET A 36 -5.63 -0.72 -9.68
CA MET A 36 -6.70 -1.60 -10.15
C MET A 36 -7.85 -0.80 -10.72
N MET A 37 -8.27 0.28 -10.05
CA MET A 37 -9.34 1.16 -10.52
C MET A 37 -9.01 1.80 -11.86
N ILE A 38 -7.79 2.30 -12.01
CA ILE A 38 -7.34 2.90 -13.25
C ILE A 38 -7.34 1.86 -14.37
N GLY A 39 -6.85 0.65 -14.09
CA GLY A 39 -6.87 -0.43 -15.06
C GLY A 39 -8.28 -0.81 -15.50
N MET A 40 -9.21 -0.86 -14.56
CA MET A 40 -10.62 -1.13 -14.86
C MET A 40 -11.24 -0.03 -15.72
N ILE A 41 -10.99 1.22 -15.37
CA ILE A 41 -11.52 2.36 -16.13
C ILE A 41 -10.97 2.36 -17.56
N GLN A 42 -9.68 2.10 -17.73
CA GLN A 42 -9.05 2.00 -19.04
C GLN A 42 -9.60 0.82 -19.83
N GLY A 43 -9.80 -0.32 -19.16
CA GLY A 43 -10.39 -1.49 -19.81
C GLY A 43 -11.81 -1.25 -20.27
N MET A 44 -12.62 -0.59 -19.46
CA MET A 44 -13.97 -0.19 -19.83
C MET A 44 -13.96 0.81 -20.99
N GLY A 45 -13.08 1.78 -20.96
CA GLY A 45 -12.95 2.74 -22.05
C GLY A 45 -12.63 2.10 -23.37
N ARG A 46 -11.74 1.11 -23.37
CA ARG A 46 -11.41 0.34 -24.57
C ARG A 46 -12.59 -0.49 -25.06
N ALA A 47 -13.32 -1.10 -24.15
CA ALA A 47 -14.51 -1.87 -24.49
C ALA A 47 -15.58 -0.97 -25.11
N PHE A 48 -15.81 0.20 -24.54
CA PHE A 48 -16.77 1.15 -25.09
C PHE A 48 -16.33 1.70 -26.46
N SER A 49 -15.06 1.98 -26.62
CA SER A 49 -14.54 2.42 -27.92
C SER A 49 -14.71 1.35 -28.99
N GLY A 50 -14.42 0.08 -28.66
CA GLY A 50 -14.62 -1.04 -29.56
C GLY A 50 -16.08 -1.21 -29.94
N ALA A 51 -17.00 -1.08 -28.99
CA ALA A 51 -18.43 -1.20 -29.23
C ALA A 51 -18.97 -0.05 -30.09
N ALA A 52 -18.39 1.14 -29.95
CA ALA A 52 -18.83 2.32 -30.71
C ALA A 52 -18.47 2.26 -32.19
N TYR A 53 -17.43 1.50 -32.55
CA TYR A 53 -16.98 1.38 -33.94
C TYR A 53 -17.62 0.21 -34.70
N TYR A 54 -18.34 -0.62 -34.01
CA TYR A 54 -19.10 -1.70 -34.60
C TYR A 54 -20.58 -1.41 -34.56
#